data_5b67afd37a1f53dcd012f9cdb58236c9
#
_entry.id   5b67afd37a1f53dcd012f9cdb58236c9
#
_cell.length_a   1.000
_cell.length_b   1.000
_cell.length_c   1.000
_cell.angle_alpha   90.00
_cell.angle_beta   90.00
_cell.angle_gamma   90.00
#
_symmetry.space_group_name_H-M   'P 1'
#
loop_
_entity.id
_entity.type
_entity.pdbx_description
1 polymer ?
#
loop_
_entity_poly.entity_id
_entity_poly.type
_entity_poly.pdbx_seq_one_letter_code
_entity_poly.pdbx_strand_id
1 'polypeptide(L)'
;GLLFGVASDGEGDSRKSRIRLRLDRWDEGALKKSQWPPDDTVLHPEVQNRQGQAMQVGSALYQGFGPLIYDRERRSTTLKANAAIQSGESAGFSLAVPDTDTLALERALALMHGFGTLGGRSRNGWGSFVLTPQGDTGPLALDLPLRLWRDCLDRDWPHAIGGDDKGPLIWQTAPQPDWKALMKTLAVVKIGLRTQFVFTTGKNAPNPEDRHWLSYPVTNHSVQPWGGNARLPNSLRFKVRPTAD
;
A
#
# COMPACT_ATOMS: atom_id res chain seq x y z
N GLY A 1 -1.87 20.47 -3.48
CA GLY A 1 -2.51 21.40 -2.61
C GLY A 1 -3.77 22.10 -3.12
N LEU A 2 -4.02 22.24 -4.44
CA LEU A 2 -5.17 23.03 -4.94
C LEU A 2 -6.54 22.46 -4.51
N LEU A 3 -6.76 21.16 -4.67
CA LEU A 3 -8.04 20.53 -4.37
C LEU A 3 -8.20 20.19 -2.87
N PHE A 4 -7.22 19.51 -2.29
CA PHE A 4 -7.32 18.93 -0.96
C PHE A 4 -6.83 19.84 0.17
N GLY A 5 -6.39 21.05 -0.19
CA GLY A 5 -5.80 21.97 0.76
C GLY A 5 -4.37 21.61 1.14
N VAL A 6 -3.79 22.45 2.01
CA VAL A 6 -2.45 22.28 2.57
C VAL A 6 -2.51 22.65 4.04
N ALA A 7 -1.96 21.79 4.91
CA ALA A 7 -1.75 22.14 6.31
C ALA A 7 -0.52 23.09 6.41
N SER A 8 -0.57 24.04 7.33
CA SER A 8 0.61 24.86 7.62
C SER A 8 1.68 24.01 8.29
N ASP A 9 2.90 24.10 7.79
CA ASP A 9 4.10 23.50 8.40
C ASP A 9 4.87 24.51 9.29
N GLY A 10 4.26 25.65 9.55
CA GLY A 10 4.82 26.73 10.38
C GLY A 10 5.47 27.87 9.58
N GLU A 11 5.82 27.65 8.31
CA GLU A 11 6.45 28.66 7.45
C GLU A 11 5.66 28.95 6.17
N GLY A 12 4.63 28.17 5.87
CA GLY A 12 3.86 28.25 4.63
C GLY A 12 2.40 28.65 4.81
N ASP A 13 1.80 29.07 3.70
CA ASP A 13 0.37 29.35 3.63
C ASP A 13 -0.46 28.09 3.86
N SER A 14 -1.33 28.10 4.86
CA SER A 14 -2.38 27.11 4.98
C SER A 14 -3.48 27.38 3.95
N ARG A 15 -3.99 26.32 3.32
CA ARG A 15 -5.08 26.46 2.36
C ARG A 15 -6.18 25.45 2.66
N LYS A 16 -7.40 25.93 2.79
CA LYS A 16 -8.58 25.08 2.98
C LYS A 16 -8.83 24.22 1.74
N SER A 17 -9.28 22.96 1.96
CA SER A 17 -9.78 22.10 0.89
C SER A 17 -10.93 22.75 0.12
N ARG A 18 -10.89 22.64 -1.19
CA ARG A 18 -11.99 23.04 -2.09
C ARG A 18 -13.01 21.94 -2.30
N ILE A 19 -12.69 20.72 -1.86
CA ILE A 19 -13.56 19.56 -1.93
C ILE A 19 -14.32 19.43 -0.61
N ARG A 20 -15.60 19.12 -0.72
CA ARG A 20 -16.43 18.66 0.40
C ARG A 20 -16.76 17.19 0.15
N LEU A 21 -16.56 16.36 1.16
CA LEU A 21 -16.82 14.93 1.12
C LEU A 21 -17.91 14.59 2.13
N ARG A 22 -18.87 13.78 1.70
CA ARG A 22 -19.90 13.19 2.56
C ARG A 22 -19.90 11.68 2.33
N LEU A 23 -19.84 10.92 3.41
CA LEU A 23 -20.08 9.48 3.42
C LEU A 23 -21.55 9.21 3.70
N ASP A 24 -22.13 8.22 3.01
CA ASP A 24 -23.52 7.83 3.24
C ASP A 24 -23.69 7.10 4.56
N ARG A 25 -22.67 6.34 4.96
CA ARG A 25 -22.62 5.66 6.24
C ARG A 25 -21.18 5.55 6.73
N TRP A 26 -21.05 5.37 8.04
CA TRP A 26 -19.79 5.11 8.70
C TRP A 26 -19.96 3.86 9.58
N ASP A 27 -19.21 2.79 9.28
CA ASP A 27 -19.15 1.60 10.11
C ASP A 27 -17.74 1.00 10.12
N GLU A 28 -17.49 0.09 11.06
CA GLU A 28 -16.18 -0.54 11.26
C GLU A 28 -15.92 -1.73 10.34
N GLY A 29 -16.90 -2.14 9.55
CA GLY A 29 -16.85 -3.30 8.67
C GLY A 29 -17.51 -4.55 9.26
N ALA A 30 -17.84 -5.48 8.38
CA ALA A 30 -18.59 -6.70 8.74
C ALA A 30 -17.69 -7.83 9.26
N LEU A 31 -16.40 -7.88 8.87
CA LEU A 31 -15.48 -8.93 9.31
C LEU A 31 -15.10 -8.73 10.79
N LYS A 32 -15.65 -9.56 11.66
CA LYS A 32 -15.33 -9.51 13.10
C LYS A 32 -14.01 -10.23 13.41
N LYS A 33 -13.33 -9.80 14.46
CA LYS A 33 -12.08 -10.39 14.92
C LYS A 33 -12.17 -11.91 15.13
N SER A 34 -13.29 -12.40 15.65
CA SER A 34 -13.54 -13.83 15.84
C SER A 34 -13.67 -14.64 14.56
N GLN A 35 -13.93 -13.98 13.44
CA GLN A 35 -14.12 -14.57 12.11
C GLN A 35 -12.86 -14.49 11.25
N TRP A 36 -11.74 -13.93 11.79
CA TRP A 36 -10.50 -13.85 11.04
C TRP A 36 -10.03 -15.27 10.67
N PRO A 37 -9.80 -15.56 9.36
CA PRO A 37 -9.43 -16.89 8.93
C PRO A 37 -7.99 -17.25 9.34
N PRO A 38 -7.66 -18.53 9.44
CA PRO A 38 -6.28 -18.98 9.61
C PRO A 38 -5.36 -18.40 8.52
N ASP A 39 -4.17 -17.99 8.94
CA ASP A 39 -3.17 -17.42 8.03
C ASP A 39 -2.49 -18.54 7.22
N ASP A 40 -2.29 -18.31 5.94
CA ASP A 40 -1.42 -19.13 5.12
C ASP A 40 0.04 -18.79 5.42
N THR A 41 0.93 -19.73 5.17
CA THR A 41 2.36 -19.52 5.38
C THR A 41 3.13 -19.44 4.07
N VAL A 42 4.24 -18.70 4.11
CA VAL A 42 5.23 -18.59 3.04
C VAL A 42 6.63 -18.72 3.61
N LEU A 43 7.52 -19.33 2.86
CA LEU A 43 8.93 -19.46 3.26
C LEU A 43 9.61 -18.08 3.23
N HIS A 44 10.31 -17.75 4.31
CA HIS A 44 11.12 -16.52 4.38
C HIS A 44 12.60 -16.90 4.61
N PRO A 45 13.47 -16.72 3.62
CA PRO A 45 14.85 -17.23 3.68
C PRO A 45 15.70 -16.60 4.79
N GLU A 46 15.36 -15.38 5.21
CA GLU A 46 16.12 -14.66 6.23
C GLU A 46 15.55 -14.82 7.65
N VAL A 47 14.34 -15.35 7.79
CA VAL A 47 13.81 -15.74 9.10
C VAL A 47 14.23 -17.17 9.35
N GLN A 48 15.16 -17.36 10.29
CA GLN A 48 15.79 -18.65 10.52
C GLN A 48 15.51 -19.14 11.94
N ASN A 49 15.42 -20.46 12.08
CA ASN A 49 15.42 -21.12 13.39
C ASN A 49 16.84 -21.13 14.00
N ARG A 50 17.00 -21.72 15.17
CA ARG A 50 18.30 -21.81 15.86
C ARG A 50 19.35 -22.61 15.11
N GLN A 51 18.94 -23.48 14.19
CA GLN A 51 19.79 -24.29 13.32
C GLN A 51 20.14 -23.62 11.98
N GLY A 52 19.73 -22.35 11.76
CA GLY A 52 19.97 -21.62 10.53
C GLY A 52 19.06 -21.99 9.36
N GLN A 53 18.03 -22.80 9.59
CA GLN A 53 17.10 -23.18 8.53
C GLN A 53 16.00 -22.12 8.36
N ALA A 54 15.67 -21.80 7.10
CA ALA A 54 14.60 -20.86 6.76
C ALA A 54 13.25 -21.32 7.34
N MET A 55 12.47 -20.37 7.83
CA MET A 55 11.19 -20.62 8.48
C MET A 55 10.02 -20.14 7.65
N GLN A 56 8.88 -20.76 7.89
CA GLN A 56 7.60 -20.29 7.42
C GLN A 56 7.11 -19.08 8.25
N VAL A 57 6.59 -18.06 7.60
CA VAL A 57 5.94 -16.90 8.21
C VAL A 57 4.52 -16.78 7.72
N GLY A 58 3.61 -16.26 8.55
CA GLY A 58 2.23 -16.00 8.13
C GLY A 58 2.18 -14.94 7.03
N SER A 59 1.57 -15.25 5.90
CA SER A 59 1.53 -14.37 4.73
C SER A 59 0.74 -13.08 5.00
N ALA A 60 -0.44 -13.21 5.62
CA ALA A 60 -1.26 -12.07 6.00
C ALA A 60 -0.58 -11.24 7.09
N LEU A 61 0.01 -11.88 8.10
CA LEU A 61 0.76 -11.18 9.15
C LEU A 61 1.96 -10.41 8.59
N TYR A 62 2.73 -11.02 7.67
CA TYR A 62 3.87 -10.38 7.04
C TYR A 62 3.48 -9.11 6.26
N GLN A 63 2.35 -9.16 5.56
CA GLN A 63 1.82 -8.02 4.80
C GLN A 63 1.07 -7.01 5.67
N GLY A 64 0.46 -7.45 6.76
CA GLY A 64 -0.48 -6.68 7.57
C GLY A 64 -0.01 -6.35 8.99
N PHE A 65 1.23 -6.63 9.36
CA PHE A 65 1.73 -6.39 10.72
C PHE A 65 1.44 -4.96 11.20
N GLY A 66 0.84 -4.84 12.35
CA GLY A 66 0.32 -3.61 12.96
C GLY A 66 -1.21 -3.67 13.07
N PRO A 67 -1.99 -3.57 11.99
CA PRO A 67 -3.41 -3.94 11.96
C PRO A 67 -3.66 -5.42 12.28
N LEU A 68 -2.77 -6.29 11.85
CA LEU A 68 -2.73 -7.70 12.26
C LEU A 68 -1.68 -7.94 13.33
N ILE A 69 -1.98 -8.82 14.24
CA ILE A 69 -1.09 -9.24 15.33
C ILE A 69 -1.04 -10.76 15.42
N TYR A 70 0.06 -11.28 15.95
CA TYR A 70 0.16 -12.69 16.30
C TYR A 70 -0.29 -12.90 17.74
N ASP A 71 -1.40 -13.63 17.90
CA ASP A 71 -1.91 -14.06 19.21
C ASP A 71 -1.11 -15.28 19.68
N ARG A 72 -0.32 -15.11 20.71
CA ARG A 72 0.59 -16.16 21.24
C ARG A 72 -0.17 -17.29 21.94
N GLU A 73 -1.30 -17.00 22.55
CA GLU A 73 -2.12 -17.99 23.25
C GLU A 73 -2.81 -18.92 22.24
N ARG A 74 -3.40 -18.31 21.20
CA ARG A 74 -4.09 -19.03 20.12
C ARG A 74 -3.14 -19.52 19.02
N ARG A 75 -1.88 -19.11 19.06
CA ARG A 75 -0.86 -19.38 18.01
C ARG A 75 -1.34 -19.05 16.60
N SER A 76 -2.04 -17.94 16.46
CA SER A 76 -2.68 -17.55 15.20
C SER A 76 -2.56 -16.05 14.93
N THR A 77 -2.62 -15.68 13.66
CA THR A 77 -2.79 -14.28 13.24
C THR A 77 -4.23 -13.85 13.49
N THR A 78 -4.43 -12.63 13.97
CA THR A 78 -5.76 -12.05 14.19
C THR A 78 -5.76 -10.54 13.98
N LEU A 79 -6.95 -9.94 13.88
CA LEU A 79 -7.12 -8.48 13.85
C LEU A 79 -6.73 -7.88 15.20
N LYS A 80 -6.06 -6.72 15.17
CA LYS A 80 -5.86 -5.89 16.37
C LYS A 80 -7.16 -5.22 16.80
N ALA A 81 -7.91 -4.67 15.85
CA ALA A 81 -9.23 -4.09 16.05
C ALA A 81 -10.32 -5.17 16.18
N ASN A 82 -11.52 -4.79 16.63
CA ASN A 82 -12.65 -5.71 16.81
C ASN A 82 -13.30 -6.11 15.49
N ALA A 83 -13.18 -5.26 14.47
CA ALA A 83 -13.69 -5.52 13.14
C ALA A 83 -12.81 -4.89 12.05
N ALA A 84 -13.07 -5.26 10.81
CA ALA A 84 -12.47 -4.69 9.62
C ALA A 84 -13.45 -4.76 8.44
N ILE A 85 -13.25 -3.88 7.48
CA ILE A 85 -13.94 -3.94 6.18
C ILE A 85 -13.37 -5.14 5.42
N GLN A 86 -14.27 -5.97 4.87
CA GLN A 86 -13.90 -7.15 4.09
C GLN A 86 -14.17 -6.96 2.60
N SER A 87 -13.71 -7.91 1.80
CA SER A 87 -14.01 -7.95 0.37
C SER A 87 -15.52 -8.03 0.14
N GLY A 88 -16.02 -7.29 -0.87
CA GLY A 88 -17.43 -7.23 -1.22
C GLY A 88 -18.23 -6.16 -0.47
N GLU A 89 -17.71 -5.55 0.58
CA GLU A 89 -18.37 -4.42 1.22
C GLU A 89 -18.27 -3.15 0.36
N SER A 90 -19.34 -2.37 0.35
CA SER A 90 -19.41 -1.11 -0.37
C SER A 90 -20.03 -0.01 0.49
N ALA A 91 -19.64 1.22 0.23
CA ALA A 91 -20.25 2.41 0.80
C ALA A 91 -20.29 3.51 -0.26
N GLY A 92 -21.34 4.32 -0.24
CA GLY A 92 -21.46 5.49 -1.08
C GLY A 92 -20.74 6.69 -0.47
N PHE A 93 -20.21 7.55 -1.32
CA PHE A 93 -19.74 8.87 -0.90
C PHE A 93 -20.04 9.90 -1.99
N SER A 94 -20.29 11.11 -1.56
CA SER A 94 -20.55 12.24 -2.44
C SER A 94 -19.42 13.26 -2.33
N LEU A 95 -19.03 13.81 -3.45
CA LEU A 95 -18.02 14.86 -3.54
C LEU A 95 -18.65 16.10 -4.16
N ALA A 96 -18.41 17.25 -3.55
CA ALA A 96 -18.74 18.55 -4.13
C ALA A 96 -17.45 19.32 -4.36
N VAL A 97 -17.29 19.87 -5.55
CA VAL A 97 -16.14 20.64 -6.01
C VAL A 97 -16.63 21.79 -6.90
N PRO A 98 -15.96 22.95 -6.95
CA PRO A 98 -16.27 23.97 -7.92
C PRO A 98 -16.14 23.44 -9.36
N ASP A 99 -17.00 23.90 -10.28
CA ASP A 99 -17.01 23.43 -11.67
C ASP A 99 -15.66 23.56 -12.37
N THR A 100 -14.90 24.61 -12.05
CA THR A 100 -13.54 24.83 -12.57
C THR A 100 -12.54 23.74 -12.21
N ASP A 101 -12.83 22.92 -11.20
CA ASP A 101 -11.93 21.89 -10.67
C ASP A 101 -12.41 20.46 -10.98
N THR A 102 -13.56 20.31 -11.66
CA THR A 102 -14.19 19.02 -11.95
C THR A 102 -13.22 18.07 -12.67
N LEU A 103 -12.58 18.52 -13.75
CA LEU A 103 -11.63 17.70 -14.52
C LEU A 103 -10.44 17.23 -13.67
N ALA A 104 -9.94 18.10 -12.78
CA ALA A 104 -8.83 17.72 -11.89
C ALA A 104 -9.26 16.69 -10.85
N LEU A 105 -10.49 16.78 -10.36
CA LEU A 105 -11.10 15.81 -9.45
C LEU A 105 -11.31 14.46 -10.15
N GLU A 106 -11.87 14.45 -11.35
CA GLU A 106 -12.10 13.23 -12.15
C GLU A 106 -10.79 12.47 -12.41
N ARG A 107 -9.74 13.19 -12.81
CA ARG A 107 -8.39 12.61 -12.95
C ARG A 107 -7.86 12.01 -11.64
N ALA A 108 -8.06 12.70 -10.53
CA ALA A 108 -7.67 12.18 -9.22
C ALA A 108 -8.46 10.93 -8.84
N LEU A 109 -9.76 10.90 -9.10
CA LEU A 109 -10.63 9.74 -8.85
C LEU A 109 -10.24 8.56 -9.75
N ALA A 110 -9.92 8.79 -11.03
CA ALA A 110 -9.43 7.77 -11.93
C ALA A 110 -8.12 7.13 -11.43
N LEU A 111 -7.17 7.93 -10.95
CA LEU A 111 -5.95 7.43 -10.33
C LEU A 111 -6.23 6.69 -9.01
N MET A 112 -7.16 7.16 -8.20
CA MET A 112 -7.60 6.46 -6.99
C MET A 112 -8.26 5.12 -7.32
N HIS A 113 -9.10 5.06 -8.34
CA HIS A 113 -9.69 3.82 -8.84
C HIS A 113 -8.59 2.83 -9.28
N GLY A 114 -7.63 3.31 -10.09
CA GLY A 114 -6.55 2.49 -10.62
C GLY A 114 -5.55 2.00 -9.56
N PHE A 115 -5.14 2.88 -8.64
CA PHE A 115 -4.01 2.65 -7.74
C PHE A 115 -4.29 2.95 -6.27
N GLY A 116 -5.45 3.48 -5.93
CA GLY A 116 -5.79 3.89 -4.57
C GLY A 116 -5.97 2.73 -3.62
N THR A 117 -5.49 2.92 -2.41
CA THR A 117 -5.66 2.02 -1.27
C THR A 117 -5.88 2.84 -0.01
N LEU A 118 -6.69 2.35 0.93
CA LEU A 118 -7.03 3.04 2.17
C LEU A 118 -6.60 2.23 3.40
N GLY A 119 -6.37 2.93 4.50
CA GLY A 119 -6.13 2.31 5.80
C GLY A 119 -4.68 1.88 6.06
N GLY A 120 -4.52 1.08 7.11
CA GLY A 120 -3.22 0.59 7.54
C GLY A 120 -2.62 -0.42 6.58
N ARG A 121 -1.31 -0.32 6.37
CA ARG A 121 -0.57 -1.22 5.44
C ARG A 121 -1.08 -1.18 3.99
N SER A 122 -1.71 -0.10 3.60
CA SER A 122 -2.33 0.08 2.29
C SER A 122 -1.36 -0.15 1.11
N ARG A 123 -0.06 0.14 1.26
CA ARG A 123 0.95 -0.16 0.23
C ARG A 123 1.20 -1.65 0.00
N ASN A 124 0.73 -2.51 0.90
CA ASN A 124 0.86 -3.96 0.80
C ASN A 124 -0.40 -4.64 0.20
N GLY A 125 -1.25 -3.88 -0.48
CA GLY A 125 -2.48 -4.38 -1.09
C GLY A 125 -3.72 -4.33 -0.19
N TRP A 126 -3.56 -4.15 1.12
CA TRP A 126 -4.67 -3.97 2.05
C TRP A 126 -5.46 -2.69 1.72
N GLY A 127 -6.78 -2.73 1.95
CA GLY A 127 -7.65 -1.59 1.69
C GLY A 127 -7.72 -1.18 0.21
N SER A 128 -7.42 -2.07 -0.70
CA SER A 128 -7.69 -1.87 -2.12
C SER A 128 -9.18 -1.75 -2.37
N PHE A 129 -9.58 -0.79 -3.16
CA PHE A 129 -10.98 -0.53 -3.50
C PHE A 129 -11.12 -0.19 -4.98
N VAL A 130 -12.32 -0.27 -5.48
CA VAL A 130 -12.71 0.25 -6.79
C VAL A 130 -13.74 1.35 -6.60
N LEU A 131 -13.77 2.32 -7.48
CA LEU A 131 -14.80 3.36 -7.53
C LEU A 131 -15.76 3.04 -8.65
N THR A 132 -17.05 3.05 -8.32
CA THR A 132 -18.12 2.88 -9.30
C THR A 132 -18.91 4.18 -9.32
N PRO A 133 -18.80 4.99 -10.39
CA PRO A 133 -19.59 6.20 -10.55
C PRO A 133 -21.09 5.90 -10.44
N GLN A 134 -21.85 6.82 -9.85
CA GLN A 134 -23.30 6.73 -9.69
C GLN A 134 -23.98 7.89 -10.44
N GLY A 135 -25.22 7.66 -10.85
CA GLY A 135 -25.99 8.64 -11.61
C GLY A 135 -25.45 8.81 -13.04
N ASP A 136 -25.54 10.02 -13.56
CA ASP A 136 -25.15 10.36 -14.94
C ASP A 136 -23.64 10.55 -15.13
N THR A 137 -22.83 10.16 -14.15
CA THR A 137 -21.38 10.28 -14.22
C THR A 137 -20.82 9.18 -15.14
N GLY A 138 -20.09 9.58 -16.16
CA GLY A 138 -19.40 8.64 -17.05
C GLY A 138 -18.33 7.78 -16.37
N PRO A 139 -17.82 6.76 -17.05
CA PRO A 139 -16.76 5.91 -16.50
C PRO A 139 -15.49 6.70 -16.21
N LEU A 140 -14.77 6.32 -15.17
CA LEU A 140 -13.49 6.94 -14.82
C LEU A 140 -12.42 6.52 -15.85
N ALA A 141 -12.06 7.41 -16.76
CA ALA A 141 -11.00 7.20 -17.73
C ALA A 141 -9.63 7.35 -17.06
N LEU A 142 -8.87 6.26 -17.02
CA LEU A 142 -7.53 6.23 -16.42
C LEU A 142 -6.49 6.64 -17.45
N ASP A 143 -6.04 7.89 -17.36
CA ASP A 143 -4.86 8.39 -18.08
C ASP A 143 -3.64 8.25 -17.15
N LEU A 144 -2.63 7.48 -17.60
CA LEU A 144 -1.45 7.22 -16.79
C LEU A 144 -0.45 8.39 -16.91
N PRO A 145 -0.09 9.03 -15.80
CA PRO A 145 0.94 10.06 -15.79
C PRO A 145 2.33 9.42 -15.94
N LEU A 146 2.67 8.98 -17.14
CA LEU A 146 3.94 8.29 -17.42
C LEU A 146 5.10 9.28 -17.59
N ARG A 147 6.26 8.89 -17.06
CA ARG A 147 7.57 9.52 -17.33
C ARG A 147 8.62 8.45 -17.48
N LEU A 148 9.70 8.74 -18.20
CA LEU A 148 10.87 7.88 -18.17
C LEU A 148 11.36 7.75 -16.73
N TRP A 149 11.61 6.53 -16.29
CA TRP A 149 11.95 6.28 -14.89
C TRP A 149 13.21 7.05 -14.45
N ARG A 150 14.17 7.26 -15.37
CA ARG A 150 15.39 8.04 -15.10
C ARG A 150 15.07 9.49 -14.77
N ASP A 151 14.10 10.08 -15.47
CA ASP A 151 13.67 11.47 -15.23
C ASP A 151 12.90 11.63 -13.90
N CYS A 152 12.48 10.52 -13.30
CA CYS A 152 11.84 10.52 -11.99
C CYS A 152 12.86 10.58 -10.85
N LEU A 153 14.10 10.15 -11.07
CA LEU A 153 15.12 10.04 -10.02
C LEU A 153 15.63 11.42 -9.53
N ASP A 154 15.57 12.43 -10.39
CA ASP A 154 16.02 13.79 -10.07
C ASP A 154 14.94 14.64 -9.35
N ARG A 155 13.84 14.01 -8.91
CA ARG A 155 12.70 14.71 -8.34
C ARG A 155 12.30 14.10 -7.00
N ASP A 156 12.12 14.94 -6.00
CA ASP A 156 11.58 14.51 -4.69
C ASP A 156 10.20 13.84 -4.83
N TRP A 157 9.36 14.41 -5.71
CA TRP A 157 8.02 13.93 -6.00
C TRP A 157 7.75 13.95 -7.51
N PRO A 158 8.01 12.88 -8.24
CA PRO A 158 7.82 12.87 -9.71
C PRO A 158 6.36 13.01 -10.15
N HIS A 159 5.38 12.70 -9.27
CA HIS A 159 3.95 12.69 -9.58
C HIS A 159 3.62 11.93 -10.87
N ALA A 160 4.34 10.85 -11.09
CA ALA A 160 4.24 10.03 -12.30
C ALA A 160 4.48 8.56 -11.97
N ILE A 161 4.11 7.71 -12.92
CA ILE A 161 4.50 6.31 -12.96
C ILE A 161 5.72 6.21 -13.86
N GLY A 162 6.78 5.58 -13.38
CA GLY A 162 7.96 5.32 -14.18
C GLY A 162 7.64 4.42 -15.37
N GLY A 163 8.26 4.67 -16.50
CA GLY A 163 8.20 3.82 -17.67
C GLY A 163 9.57 3.69 -18.33
N ASP A 164 9.71 2.75 -19.21
CA ASP A 164 10.86 2.57 -20.11
C ASP A 164 10.38 2.38 -21.54
N ASP A 165 11.25 1.91 -22.43
CA ASP A 165 10.95 1.61 -23.84
C ASP A 165 9.95 0.45 -24.02
N LYS A 166 9.69 -0.33 -22.98
CA LYS A 166 8.73 -1.44 -22.97
C LYS A 166 7.37 -1.05 -22.41
N GLY A 167 7.27 0.13 -21.78
CA GLY A 167 6.03 0.66 -21.23
C GLY A 167 6.11 1.04 -19.74
N PRO A 168 4.96 1.14 -19.08
CA PRO A 168 4.91 1.50 -17.67
C PRO A 168 5.52 0.40 -16.77
N LEU A 169 6.22 0.81 -15.71
CA LEU A 169 6.77 -0.10 -14.70
C LEU A 169 5.67 -0.59 -13.77
N ILE A 170 4.71 -1.29 -14.34
CA ILE A 170 3.59 -1.92 -13.67
C ILE A 170 3.60 -3.40 -14.00
N TRP A 171 3.57 -4.25 -12.97
CA TRP A 171 3.51 -5.70 -13.12
C TRP A 171 2.19 -6.23 -12.56
N GLN A 172 1.69 -7.28 -13.14
CA GLN A 172 0.45 -7.93 -12.75
C GLN A 172 0.72 -9.41 -12.48
N THR A 173 0.17 -9.93 -11.39
CA THR A 173 0.15 -11.37 -11.14
C THR A 173 -0.95 -12.03 -11.97
N ALA A 174 -0.87 -13.34 -12.17
CA ALA A 174 -2.02 -14.10 -12.61
C ALA A 174 -3.20 -13.93 -11.64
N PRO A 175 -4.45 -13.98 -12.12
CA PRO A 175 -5.63 -13.98 -11.25
C PRO A 175 -5.55 -15.06 -10.18
N GLN A 176 -6.06 -14.77 -9.00
CA GLN A 176 -6.09 -15.69 -7.88
C GLN A 176 -7.55 -15.99 -7.50
N PRO A 177 -7.85 -17.20 -7.00
CA PRO A 177 -9.23 -17.62 -6.72
C PRO A 177 -9.90 -16.80 -5.61
N ASP A 178 -9.12 -16.29 -4.67
CA ASP A 178 -9.61 -15.48 -3.55
C ASP A 178 -8.55 -14.52 -3.02
N TRP A 179 -8.97 -13.63 -2.12
CA TRP A 179 -8.08 -12.63 -1.54
C TRP A 179 -6.95 -13.24 -0.70
N LYS A 180 -7.16 -14.41 -0.08
CA LYS A 180 -6.18 -15.07 0.77
C LYS A 180 -5.03 -15.63 -0.08
N ALA A 181 -5.36 -16.33 -1.18
CA ALA A 181 -4.38 -16.80 -2.15
C ALA A 181 -3.61 -15.63 -2.79
N LEU A 182 -4.32 -14.53 -3.10
CA LEU A 182 -3.69 -13.32 -3.62
C LEU A 182 -2.71 -12.70 -2.62
N MET A 183 -3.10 -12.53 -1.37
CA MET A 183 -2.20 -11.98 -0.34
C MET A 183 -0.98 -12.86 -0.09
N LYS A 184 -1.13 -14.18 -0.19
CA LYS A 184 0.00 -15.13 -0.18
C LYS A 184 0.95 -14.89 -1.36
N THR A 185 0.41 -14.76 -2.57
CA THR A 185 1.20 -14.43 -3.76
C THR A 185 1.95 -13.12 -3.62
N LEU A 186 1.28 -12.07 -3.13
CA LEU A 186 1.92 -10.77 -2.87
C LEU A 186 3.00 -10.85 -1.78
N ALA A 187 2.83 -11.71 -0.77
CA ALA A 187 3.86 -11.94 0.23
C ALA A 187 5.11 -12.60 -0.39
N VAL A 188 4.93 -13.60 -1.26
CA VAL A 188 6.03 -14.24 -2.01
C VAL A 188 6.77 -13.22 -2.87
N VAL A 189 6.04 -12.42 -3.65
CA VAL A 189 6.64 -11.36 -4.49
C VAL A 189 7.45 -10.37 -3.64
N LYS A 190 6.88 -9.90 -2.53
CA LYS A 190 7.55 -8.94 -1.66
C LYS A 190 8.78 -9.51 -0.97
N ILE A 191 8.70 -10.74 -0.46
CA ILE A 191 9.85 -11.43 0.16
C ILE A 191 10.93 -11.63 -0.91
N GLY A 192 10.58 -12.19 -2.07
CA GLY A 192 11.52 -12.46 -3.16
C GLY A 192 12.25 -11.19 -3.62
N LEU A 193 11.52 -10.08 -3.83
CA LEU A 193 12.15 -8.82 -4.20
C LEU A 193 13.10 -8.32 -3.09
N ARG A 194 12.66 -8.32 -1.84
CA ARG A 194 13.47 -7.78 -0.74
C ARG A 194 14.72 -8.58 -0.44
N THR A 195 14.64 -9.89 -0.54
CA THR A 195 15.75 -10.78 -0.20
C THR A 195 16.82 -10.88 -1.28
N GLN A 196 16.58 -10.33 -2.47
CA GLN A 196 17.62 -10.15 -3.51
C GLN A 196 18.64 -9.08 -3.11
N PHE A 197 18.24 -8.09 -2.31
CA PHE A 197 19.13 -7.04 -1.82
C PHE A 197 19.71 -7.46 -0.47
N VAL A 198 20.87 -8.08 -0.50
CA VAL A 198 21.56 -8.59 0.69
C VAL A 198 22.31 -7.46 1.39
N PHE A 199 22.22 -7.41 2.73
CA PHE A 199 23.02 -6.49 3.51
C PHE A 199 24.46 -6.98 3.61
N THR A 200 25.41 -6.09 3.35
CA THR A 200 26.85 -6.39 3.35
C THR A 200 27.57 -5.81 4.55
N THR A 201 27.02 -4.78 5.19
CA THR A 201 27.68 -4.02 6.27
C THR A 201 27.18 -4.36 7.68
N GLY A 202 26.34 -5.37 7.82
CA GLY A 202 25.84 -5.81 9.13
C GLY A 202 24.70 -4.94 9.69
N LYS A 203 24.63 -4.84 11.03
CA LYS A 203 23.47 -4.24 11.70
C LYS A 203 23.40 -2.72 11.67
N ASN A 204 24.51 -2.04 11.50
CA ASN A 204 24.58 -0.58 11.54
C ASN A 204 25.44 -0.08 10.38
N ALA A 205 24.81 0.14 9.25
CA ALA A 205 25.49 0.49 8.01
C ALA A 205 25.99 1.95 8.06
N PRO A 206 27.25 2.23 7.67
CA PRO A 206 27.77 3.59 7.60
C PRO A 206 27.09 4.40 6.49
N ASN A 207 26.62 3.74 5.45
CA ASN A 207 25.89 4.33 4.33
C ASN A 207 24.65 3.49 4.02
N PRO A 208 23.59 4.08 3.41
CA PRO A 208 22.46 3.29 2.96
C PRO A 208 22.87 2.25 1.91
N GLU A 209 22.39 1.03 2.08
CA GLU A 209 22.48 -0.04 1.09
C GLU A 209 21.17 -0.15 0.29
N ASP A 210 21.17 -0.81 -0.87
CA ASP A 210 20.05 -0.87 -1.80
C ASP A 210 18.71 -1.24 -1.14
N ARG A 211 18.74 -2.18 -0.21
CA ARG A 211 17.55 -2.61 0.51
C ARG A 211 16.94 -1.53 1.41
N HIS A 212 17.74 -0.61 1.94
CA HIS A 212 17.23 0.49 2.73
C HIS A 212 16.36 1.44 1.90
N TRP A 213 16.63 1.58 0.60
CA TRP A 213 15.84 2.40 -0.31
C TRP A 213 14.46 1.81 -0.65
N LEU A 214 14.27 0.49 -0.44
CA LEU A 214 12.94 -0.09 -0.59
C LEU A 214 11.98 0.33 0.52
N SER A 215 12.47 0.47 1.74
CA SER A 215 11.71 0.96 2.90
C SER A 215 12.61 1.07 4.12
N TYR A 216 12.38 2.04 4.98
CA TYR A 216 13.10 2.20 6.24
C TYR A 216 12.14 2.54 7.39
N PRO A 217 12.33 2.04 8.62
CA PRO A 217 13.43 1.21 9.09
C PRO A 217 13.34 -0.26 8.65
N VAL A 218 14.49 -0.92 8.60
CA VAL A 218 14.59 -2.37 8.43
C VAL A 218 15.01 -2.99 9.76
N THR A 219 14.33 -4.05 10.17
CA THR A 219 14.60 -4.73 11.45
C THR A 219 16.05 -5.22 11.49
N ASN A 220 16.77 -4.89 12.57
CA ASN A 220 18.18 -5.22 12.79
C ASN A 220 19.17 -4.63 11.77
N HIS A 221 18.75 -3.73 10.92
CA HIS A 221 19.62 -3.05 9.95
C HIS A 221 19.30 -1.56 9.96
N SER A 222 20.13 -0.79 10.66
CA SER A 222 20.04 0.67 10.74
C SER A 222 21.07 1.33 9.81
N VAL A 223 20.80 2.57 9.46
CA VAL A 223 21.73 3.44 8.71
C VAL A 223 22.21 4.53 9.66
N GLN A 224 23.49 4.55 9.95
CA GLN A 224 24.06 5.42 10.97
C GLN A 224 23.73 6.91 10.76
N PRO A 225 23.93 7.52 9.56
CA PRO A 225 23.62 8.93 9.35
C PRO A 225 22.11 9.25 9.34
N TRP A 226 21.24 8.27 9.23
CA TRP A 226 19.78 8.53 9.23
C TRP A 226 19.18 8.62 10.64
N GLY A 227 19.89 8.14 11.66
CA GLY A 227 19.42 8.15 13.04
C GLY A 227 18.17 7.30 13.29
N GLY A 228 17.65 7.38 14.51
CA GLY A 228 16.52 6.55 14.95
C GLY A 228 15.14 6.96 14.41
N ASN A 229 14.98 8.20 13.97
CA ASN A 229 13.69 8.77 13.57
C ASN A 229 13.44 8.75 12.06
N ALA A 230 14.44 8.41 11.26
CA ALA A 230 14.29 8.36 9.81
C ALA A 230 13.20 7.37 9.39
N ARG A 231 12.45 7.74 8.38
CA ARG A 231 11.38 6.92 7.80
C ARG A 231 11.39 7.07 6.29
N LEU A 232 11.52 5.96 5.60
CA LEU A 232 11.35 5.88 4.16
C LEU A 232 10.17 4.97 3.86
N PRO A 233 9.13 5.47 3.20
CA PRO A 233 7.98 4.65 2.87
C PRO A 233 8.36 3.53 1.89
N ASN A 234 7.62 2.41 1.95
CA ASN A 234 7.83 1.31 1.02
C ASN A 234 7.66 1.77 -0.45
N SER A 235 8.70 1.62 -1.26
CA SER A 235 8.69 1.97 -2.69
C SER A 235 7.83 1.00 -3.50
N LEU A 236 7.74 -0.26 -3.07
CA LEU A 236 6.84 -1.24 -3.69
C LEU A 236 5.41 -0.99 -3.22
N ARG A 237 4.49 -0.85 -4.16
CA ARG A 237 3.07 -0.66 -3.89
C ARG A 237 2.26 -1.73 -4.58
N PHE A 238 1.39 -2.40 -3.84
CA PHE A 238 0.43 -3.34 -4.37
C PHE A 238 -0.97 -2.72 -4.44
N LYS A 239 -1.67 -3.05 -5.50
CA LYS A 239 -3.10 -2.78 -5.68
C LYS A 239 -3.78 -4.08 -6.07
N VAL A 240 -4.82 -4.44 -5.34
CA VAL A 240 -5.69 -5.57 -5.68
C VAL A 240 -6.87 -5.04 -6.49
N ARG A 241 -7.21 -5.72 -7.56
CA ARG A 241 -8.34 -5.37 -8.43
C ARG A 241 -9.16 -6.63 -8.73
N PRO A 242 -10.47 -6.52 -8.87
CA PRO A 242 -11.25 -7.61 -9.44
C PRO A 242 -10.76 -7.88 -10.87
N THR A 243 -10.81 -9.12 -11.29
CA THR A 243 -10.69 -9.47 -12.70
C THR A 243 -11.98 -9.05 -13.41
N ALA A 244 -11.88 -8.58 -14.65
CA ALA A 244 -13.05 -8.53 -15.51
C ALA A 244 -13.49 -9.98 -15.79
N ASP A 245 -14.74 -10.28 -15.54
CA ASP A 245 -15.37 -11.53 -15.96
C ASP A 245 -15.44 -11.61 -17.47
#